data_0779f7755bbd9e2de4ec2396c545de08
#
_entry.id   0779f7755bbd9e2de4ec2396c545de08
#
_cell.length_a   1.000
_cell.length_b   1.000
_cell.length_c   1.000
_cell.angle_alpha   90.00
_cell.angle_beta   90.00
_cell.angle_gamma   90.00
#
_symmetry.space_group_name_H-M   'P 1'
#
loop_
_entity.id
_entity.type
_entity.pdbx_description
1 polymer ?
#
loop_
_entity_poly.entity_id
_entity_poly.type
_entity_poly.pdbx_seq_one_letter_code
_entity_poly.pdbx_strand_id
1 'polypeptide(L)'
;MAKAMEMAYKNLEEETAYIKGLKKYMIEKLESEIEDVQFYGKCTDIDDSLYTVLSCNFPESENSEMLMFNLDIKGVACSGGSACSSGSSKGSHVLTSIVPDSMRPGVRFSFSKYNTKEDIDFAVDRLKELV
;
A
#
# COMPACT_ATOMS: atom_id res chain seq x y z
N MET A 1 24.68 1.41 -13.97
CA MET A 1 24.46 1.89 -12.60
C MET A 1 24.64 3.40 -12.49
N ALA A 2 25.79 4.01 -12.86
CA ALA A 2 26.03 5.46 -12.75
C ALA A 2 24.95 6.34 -13.41
N LYS A 3 24.49 6.04 -14.63
CA LYS A 3 23.44 6.80 -15.31
C LYS A 3 22.09 6.78 -14.57
N ALA A 4 21.73 5.64 -13.99
CA ALA A 4 20.51 5.53 -13.19
C ALA A 4 20.58 6.39 -11.91
N MET A 5 21.71 6.43 -11.24
CA MET A 5 21.94 7.29 -10.08
C MET A 5 21.87 8.77 -10.46
N GLU A 6 22.54 9.18 -11.53
CA GLU A 6 22.48 10.56 -12.03
C GLU A 6 21.03 11.00 -12.28
N MET A 7 20.25 10.16 -12.96
CA MET A 7 18.83 10.44 -13.24
C MET A 7 17.98 10.51 -11.96
N ALA A 8 18.22 9.62 -11.01
CA ALA A 8 17.50 9.61 -9.74
C ALA A 8 17.77 10.88 -8.93
N TYR A 9 19.04 11.29 -8.80
CA TYR A 9 19.40 12.50 -8.08
C TYR A 9 18.91 13.79 -8.75
N LYS A 10 18.92 13.84 -10.08
CA LYS A 10 18.50 15.03 -10.82
C LYS A 10 17.05 15.43 -10.56
N ASN A 11 16.17 14.45 -10.40
CA ASN A 11 14.73 14.67 -10.27
C ASN A 11 14.20 14.35 -8.87
N LEU A 12 15.09 14.08 -7.89
CA LEU A 12 14.73 13.55 -6.57
C LEU A 12 13.69 14.40 -5.84
N GLU A 13 13.87 15.71 -5.79
CA GLU A 13 12.98 16.62 -5.05
C GLU A 13 11.59 16.66 -5.69
N GLU A 14 11.51 16.80 -7.00
CA GLU A 14 10.24 16.87 -7.74
C GLU A 14 9.49 15.55 -7.67
N GLU A 15 10.18 14.42 -7.91
CA GLU A 15 9.59 13.08 -7.83
C GLU A 15 9.12 12.75 -6.39
N THR A 16 9.89 13.14 -5.38
CA THR A 16 9.52 12.98 -3.97
C THR A 16 8.26 13.75 -3.62
N ALA A 17 8.17 15.02 -4.02
CA ALA A 17 6.99 15.84 -3.78
C ALA A 17 5.74 15.27 -4.47
N TYR A 18 5.89 14.80 -5.70
CA TYR A 18 4.83 14.17 -6.46
C TYR A 18 4.31 12.88 -5.79
N ILE A 19 5.23 11.97 -5.42
CA ILE A 19 4.88 10.69 -4.79
C ILE A 19 4.27 10.90 -3.39
N LYS A 20 4.77 11.85 -2.61
CA LYS A 20 4.16 12.26 -1.34
C LYS A 20 2.70 12.70 -1.54
N GLY A 21 2.44 13.46 -2.60
CA GLY A 21 1.09 13.88 -2.98
C GLY A 21 0.16 12.71 -3.32
N LEU A 22 0.66 11.72 -4.05
CA LEU A 22 -0.10 10.50 -4.36
C LEU A 22 -0.41 9.69 -3.10
N LYS A 23 0.59 9.50 -2.24
CA LYS A 23 0.40 8.78 -0.97
C LYS A 23 -0.65 9.46 -0.09
N LYS A 24 -0.56 10.78 0.07
CA LYS A 24 -1.55 11.57 0.82
C LYS A 24 -2.95 11.41 0.23
N TYR A 25 -3.08 11.53 -1.08
CA TYR A 25 -4.35 11.35 -1.77
C TYR A 25 -4.97 9.96 -1.53
N MET A 26 -4.15 8.90 -1.56
CA MET A 26 -4.63 7.55 -1.28
C MET A 26 -5.07 7.38 0.17
N ILE A 27 -4.34 7.95 1.14
CA ILE A 27 -4.73 7.90 2.56
C ILE A 27 -6.11 8.56 2.75
N GLU A 28 -6.29 9.79 2.26
CA GLU A 28 -7.54 10.54 2.35
C GLU A 28 -8.71 9.78 1.70
N LYS A 29 -8.48 9.16 0.55
CA LYS A 29 -9.48 8.34 -0.13
C LYS A 29 -9.84 7.08 0.65
N LEU A 30 -8.86 6.34 1.14
CA LEU A 30 -9.10 5.13 1.93
C LEU A 30 -9.90 5.46 3.19
N GLU A 31 -9.55 6.53 3.91
CA GLU A 31 -10.26 6.97 5.11
C GLU A 31 -11.70 7.42 4.84
N SER A 32 -11.94 8.03 3.67
CA SER A 32 -13.27 8.53 3.31
C SER A 32 -14.19 7.47 2.73
N GLU A 33 -13.65 6.43 2.10
CA GLU A 33 -14.43 5.50 1.29
C GLU A 33 -14.48 4.06 1.85
N ILE A 34 -13.57 3.71 2.76
CA ILE A 34 -13.51 2.39 3.38
C ILE A 34 -13.64 2.55 4.90
N GLU A 35 -14.72 2.01 5.43
CA GLU A 35 -14.97 2.02 6.87
C GLU A 35 -13.94 1.14 7.60
N ASP A 36 -13.45 1.64 8.75
CA ASP A 36 -12.51 0.93 9.62
C ASP A 36 -11.20 0.48 8.95
N VAL A 37 -10.71 1.24 7.95
CA VAL A 37 -9.34 1.06 7.47
C VAL A 37 -8.34 1.47 8.54
N GLN A 38 -7.28 0.71 8.72
CA GLN A 38 -6.21 1.01 9.69
C GLN A 38 -4.86 1.03 8.99
N PHE A 39 -3.94 1.85 9.49
CA PHE A 39 -2.61 2.01 8.92
C PHE A 39 -1.54 1.49 9.89
N TYR A 40 -0.56 0.78 9.37
CA TYR A 40 0.52 0.24 10.18
C TYR A 40 1.56 1.31 10.53
N GLY A 41 1.89 1.40 11.82
CA GLY A 41 2.92 2.30 12.32
C GLY A 41 2.61 3.77 12.02
N LYS A 42 3.63 4.51 11.59
CA LYS A 42 3.53 5.93 11.24
C LYS A 42 3.35 6.18 9.74
N CYS A 43 2.85 5.23 8.97
CA CYS A 43 2.85 5.38 7.51
C CYS A 43 1.90 6.48 6.99
N THR A 44 1.01 7.00 7.81
CA THR A 44 0.18 8.20 7.51
C THR A 44 0.94 9.51 7.71
N ASP A 45 2.04 9.50 8.47
CA ASP A 45 2.92 10.66 8.60
C ASP A 45 3.80 10.76 7.34
N ILE A 46 3.48 11.72 6.47
CA ILE A 46 4.12 11.88 5.16
C ILE A 46 5.60 12.25 5.28
N ASP A 47 5.97 12.96 6.32
CA ASP A 47 7.33 13.47 6.49
C ASP A 47 8.22 12.53 7.31
N ASP A 48 7.63 11.76 8.23
CA ASP A 48 8.35 10.84 9.13
C ASP A 48 8.21 9.36 8.73
N SER A 49 7.80 9.09 7.48
CA SER A 49 7.67 7.74 6.93
C SER A 49 8.18 7.63 5.50
N LEU A 50 8.45 6.41 5.06
CA LEU A 50 8.85 6.16 3.67
C LEU A 50 7.71 6.56 2.72
N TYR A 51 7.94 7.58 1.93
CA TYR A 51 6.91 8.17 1.05
C TYR A 51 6.46 7.27 -0.11
N THR A 52 7.28 6.29 -0.49
CA THR A 52 6.99 5.37 -1.59
C THR A 52 6.13 4.16 -1.19
N VAL A 53 5.78 4.03 0.09
CA VAL A 53 5.07 2.85 0.59
C VAL A 53 3.96 3.27 1.54
N LEU A 54 2.80 2.59 1.42
CA LEU A 54 1.68 2.68 2.33
C LEU A 54 1.28 1.26 2.75
N SER A 55 1.29 0.98 4.05
CA SER A 55 0.85 -0.29 4.60
C SER A 55 -0.41 -0.08 5.43
N CYS A 56 -1.46 -0.80 5.09
CA CYS A 56 -2.75 -0.72 5.77
C CYS A 56 -3.36 -2.11 5.94
N ASN A 57 -4.36 -2.19 6.81
CA ASN A 57 -5.22 -3.37 6.93
C ASN A 57 -6.69 -2.97 6.80
N PHE A 58 -7.47 -3.92 6.40
CA PHE A 58 -8.89 -3.75 6.14
C PHE A 58 -9.72 -4.58 7.12
N PRO A 59 -11.02 -4.25 7.32
CA PRO A 59 -11.90 -5.08 8.12
C PRO A 59 -11.96 -6.52 7.58
N GLU A 60 -12.23 -7.46 8.47
CA GLU A 60 -12.40 -8.84 8.09
C GLU A 60 -13.67 -9.00 7.24
N SER A 61 -13.53 -9.70 6.15
CA SER A 61 -14.61 -10.03 5.21
C SER A 61 -14.45 -11.47 4.71
N GLU A 62 -15.41 -11.97 3.99
CA GLU A 62 -15.32 -13.30 3.34
C GLU A 62 -14.15 -13.38 2.35
N ASN A 63 -13.67 -12.25 1.87
CA ASN A 63 -12.55 -12.15 0.92
C ASN A 63 -11.18 -11.98 1.60
N SER A 64 -11.10 -11.88 2.93
CA SER A 64 -9.87 -11.51 3.66
C SER A 64 -8.67 -12.39 3.30
N GLU A 65 -8.84 -13.70 3.27
CA GLU A 65 -7.76 -14.65 2.94
C GLU A 65 -7.24 -14.51 1.50
N MET A 66 -8.12 -14.11 0.58
CA MET A 66 -7.84 -14.02 -0.85
C MET A 66 -7.77 -12.58 -1.35
N LEU A 67 -7.76 -11.58 -0.45
CA LEU A 67 -7.86 -10.17 -0.82
C LEU A 67 -6.81 -9.75 -1.85
N MET A 68 -5.55 -10.09 -1.64
CA MET A 68 -4.48 -9.74 -2.57
C MET A 68 -4.61 -10.45 -3.92
N PHE A 69 -5.02 -11.70 -3.92
CA PHE A 69 -5.26 -12.47 -5.14
C PHE A 69 -6.44 -11.88 -5.93
N ASN A 70 -7.51 -11.51 -5.24
CA ASN A 70 -8.66 -10.88 -5.86
C ASN A 70 -8.33 -9.49 -6.41
N LEU A 71 -7.48 -8.72 -5.73
CA LEU A 71 -6.97 -7.43 -6.23
C LEU A 71 -6.13 -7.62 -7.51
N ASP A 72 -5.25 -8.62 -7.53
CA ASP A 72 -4.43 -8.94 -8.71
C ASP A 72 -5.30 -9.30 -9.92
N ILE A 73 -6.30 -10.17 -9.74
CA ILE A 73 -7.28 -10.50 -10.79
C ILE A 73 -8.02 -9.25 -11.30
N LYS A 74 -8.30 -8.29 -10.40
CA LYS A 74 -8.95 -7.02 -10.75
C LYS A 74 -7.97 -5.97 -11.31
N GLY A 75 -6.71 -6.32 -11.52
CA GLY A 75 -5.69 -5.46 -12.11
C GLY A 75 -4.96 -4.54 -11.13
N VAL A 76 -5.03 -4.80 -9.83
CA VAL A 76 -4.33 -4.03 -8.79
C VAL A 76 -3.18 -4.85 -8.23
N ALA A 77 -1.95 -4.54 -8.64
CA ALA A 77 -0.75 -5.17 -8.13
C ALA A 77 -0.36 -4.58 -6.76
N CYS A 78 -0.39 -5.40 -5.73
CA CYS A 78 -0.02 -5.04 -4.37
C CYS A 78 0.75 -6.18 -3.68
N SER A 79 1.18 -5.99 -2.45
CA SER A 79 1.87 -7.03 -1.69
C SER A 79 1.40 -7.06 -0.24
N GLY A 80 1.51 -8.18 0.43
CA GLY A 80 0.99 -8.38 1.79
C GLY A 80 1.96 -9.02 2.76
N GLY A 81 3.22 -9.04 2.51
CA GLY A 81 4.15 -9.71 3.40
C GLY A 81 5.61 -9.53 3.01
N SER A 82 6.47 -10.35 3.57
CA SER A 82 7.86 -10.46 3.12
C SER A 82 7.91 -11.10 1.74
N ALA A 83 8.72 -10.55 0.84
CA ALA A 83 8.95 -11.14 -0.48
C ALA A 83 9.46 -12.59 -0.43
N CYS A 84 10.12 -12.97 0.66
CA CYS A 84 10.66 -14.31 0.87
C CYS A 84 9.63 -15.33 1.40
N SER A 85 8.45 -14.89 1.79
CA SER A 85 7.37 -15.75 2.30
C SER A 85 6.21 -15.94 1.31
N SER A 86 6.43 -15.60 0.04
CA SER A 86 5.48 -15.87 -1.03
C SER A 86 5.22 -17.39 -1.11
N GLY A 87 4.01 -17.81 -0.75
CA GLY A 87 3.60 -19.23 -0.70
C GLY A 87 3.45 -19.81 0.71
N SER A 88 3.79 -19.09 1.79
CA SER A 88 3.41 -19.47 3.14
C SER A 88 2.18 -18.69 3.59
N SER A 89 1.23 -19.37 4.21
CA SER A 89 0.06 -18.76 4.86
C SER A 89 0.41 -17.91 6.10
N LYS A 90 1.68 -17.86 6.47
CA LYS A 90 2.17 -17.05 7.59
C LYS A 90 2.37 -15.61 7.09
N GLY A 91 1.57 -14.70 7.60
CA GLY A 91 1.68 -13.26 7.34
C GLY A 91 3.07 -12.68 7.62
N SER A 92 3.26 -11.40 7.40
CA SER A 92 4.52 -10.71 7.69
C SER A 92 4.83 -10.76 9.18
N HIS A 93 5.97 -11.35 9.56
CA HIS A 93 6.45 -11.36 10.95
C HIS A 93 6.62 -9.95 11.53
N VAL A 94 6.90 -8.95 10.69
CA VAL A 94 6.97 -7.53 11.08
C VAL A 94 5.60 -7.01 11.46
N LEU A 95 4.59 -7.24 10.63
CA LEU A 95 3.23 -6.78 10.91
C LEU A 95 2.63 -7.48 12.14
N THR A 96 2.89 -8.78 12.29
CA THR A 96 2.48 -9.55 13.47
C THR A 96 3.15 -9.03 14.76
N SER A 97 4.37 -8.48 14.66
CA SER A 97 5.04 -7.87 15.80
C SER A 97 4.47 -6.50 16.17
N ILE A 98 3.90 -5.76 15.19
CA ILE A 98 3.30 -4.44 15.41
C ILE A 98 1.86 -4.60 15.94
N VAL A 99 1.09 -5.51 15.34
CA VAL A 99 -0.29 -5.81 15.71
C VAL A 99 -0.42 -7.33 15.88
N PRO A 100 -0.12 -7.84 17.08
CA PRO A 100 -0.27 -9.28 17.38
C PRO A 100 -1.74 -9.71 17.24
N ASP A 101 -1.93 -10.92 16.77
CA ASP A 101 -3.25 -11.59 16.69
C ASP A 101 -4.29 -10.89 15.78
N SER A 102 -3.85 -10.00 14.89
CA SER A 102 -4.76 -9.40 13.92
C SER A 102 -5.09 -10.42 12.81
N MET A 103 -6.36 -10.72 12.65
CA MET A 103 -6.90 -11.51 11.53
C MET A 103 -7.18 -10.63 10.30
N ARG A 104 -7.01 -9.33 10.42
CA ARG A 104 -7.29 -8.35 9.35
C ARG A 104 -6.31 -8.51 8.19
N PRO A 105 -6.79 -8.52 6.95
CA PRO A 105 -5.92 -8.62 5.77
C PRO A 105 -5.05 -7.37 5.63
N GLY A 106 -3.74 -7.56 5.67
CA GLY A 106 -2.76 -6.48 5.49
C GLY A 106 -2.33 -6.36 4.03
N VAL A 107 -2.37 -5.14 3.50
CA VAL A 107 -1.95 -4.83 2.14
C VAL A 107 -0.91 -3.71 2.16
N ARG A 108 0.11 -3.85 1.33
CA ARG A 108 1.13 -2.84 1.11
C ARG A 108 1.09 -2.35 -0.33
N PHE A 109 0.82 -1.07 -0.50
CA PHE A 109 0.88 -0.36 -1.77
C PHE A 109 2.25 0.30 -1.92
N SER A 110 2.77 0.28 -3.12
CA SER A 110 4.03 0.95 -3.48
C SER A 110 3.76 1.96 -4.57
N PHE A 111 4.30 3.17 -4.41
CA PHE A 111 4.12 4.28 -5.34
C PHE A 111 5.38 4.56 -6.12
N SER A 112 5.20 4.97 -7.36
CA SER A 112 6.25 5.45 -8.24
C SER A 112 5.84 6.75 -8.93
N LYS A 113 6.79 7.42 -9.55
CA LYS A 113 6.53 8.60 -10.38
C LYS A 113 5.64 8.35 -11.59
N TYR A 114 5.40 7.10 -11.95
CA TYR A 114 4.56 6.72 -13.08
C TYR A 114 3.11 6.49 -12.70
N ASN A 115 2.81 6.41 -11.40
CA ASN A 115 1.43 6.29 -10.95
C ASN A 115 0.71 7.63 -11.04
N THR A 116 -0.59 7.56 -11.22
CA THR A 116 -1.49 8.70 -11.33
C THR A 116 -2.57 8.66 -10.24
N LYS A 117 -3.34 9.74 -10.10
CA LYS A 117 -4.51 9.75 -9.21
C LYS A 117 -5.60 8.80 -9.70
N GLU A 118 -5.74 8.65 -11.01
CA GLU A 118 -6.66 7.73 -11.65
C GLU A 118 -6.35 6.27 -11.30
N ASP A 119 -5.06 5.91 -11.20
CA ASP A 119 -4.63 4.59 -10.73
C ASP A 119 -5.05 4.35 -9.27
N ILE A 120 -4.95 5.39 -8.43
CA ILE A 120 -5.37 5.33 -7.03
C ILE A 120 -6.89 5.18 -6.93
N ASP A 121 -7.64 5.96 -7.69
CA ASP A 121 -9.10 5.88 -7.75
C ASP A 121 -9.53 4.47 -8.16
N PHE A 122 -8.91 3.93 -9.20
CA PHE A 122 -9.15 2.57 -9.66
C PHE A 122 -8.88 1.54 -8.56
N ALA A 123 -7.74 1.65 -7.87
CA ALA A 123 -7.36 0.72 -6.81
C ALA A 123 -8.34 0.77 -5.62
N VAL A 124 -8.76 1.96 -5.20
CA VAL A 124 -9.72 2.14 -4.10
C VAL A 124 -11.10 1.61 -4.49
N ASP A 125 -11.56 1.84 -5.71
CA ASP A 125 -12.84 1.29 -6.20
C ASP A 125 -12.83 -0.25 -6.18
N ARG A 126 -11.72 -0.89 -6.57
CA ARG A 126 -11.60 -2.35 -6.49
C ARG A 126 -11.54 -2.88 -5.06
N LEU A 127 -10.88 -2.15 -4.16
CA LEU A 127 -10.90 -2.47 -2.74
C LEU A 127 -12.32 -2.45 -2.16
N LYS A 128 -13.10 -1.41 -2.43
CA LYS A 128 -14.50 -1.28 -1.96
C LYS A 128 -15.41 -2.43 -2.38
N GLU A 129 -15.11 -3.07 -3.49
CA GLU A 129 -15.87 -4.26 -3.95
C GLU A 129 -15.51 -5.52 -3.14
N LEU A 130 -14.39 -5.52 -2.41
CA LEU A 130 -13.80 -6.71 -1.79
C LEU A 130 -13.81 -6.69 -0.24
N VAL A 131 -13.93 -5.50 0.34
CA VAL A 131 -13.87 -5.29 1.79
C VAL A 131 -15.20 -4.82 2.39
#